data_3b5b8612aa1dea59f20efcbff932f9d3
#
_entry.id   3b5b8612aa1dea59f20efcbff932f9d3
#
_cell.length_a   1.000
_cell.length_b   1.000
_cell.length_c   1.000
_cell.angle_alpha   90.00
_cell.angle_beta   90.00
_cell.angle_gamma   90.00
#
_symmetry.space_group_name_H-M   'P 1'
#
loop_
_entity.id
_entity.type
_entity.pdbx_description
1 polymer ?
#
loop_
_entity_poly.entity_id
_entity_poly.type
_entity_poly.pdbx_seq_one_letter_code
_entity_poly.pdbx_strand_id
1 'polypeptide(L)'
;MRFDLKQSSRVALAVVLAAVFALPQNLVAETASHLVSASELQQAVVKASTERQQNRSEVQRFLSSEQAQKALKSAHMNPEQVKTAVSTLNDAELAQLATRAHKAQADFAAGTLSDRDLIIIIVAIAALILIIVAVR
;
A
#
# COMPACT_ATOMS: atom_id res chain seq x y z
N MET A 1 -1.50 -23.47 35.96
CA MET A 1 -0.92 -22.47 35.02
C MET A 1 -2.06 -21.99 34.13
N ARG A 2 -2.59 -20.82 34.43
CA ARG A 2 -3.58 -20.17 33.54
C ARG A 2 -2.79 -19.25 32.61
N PHE A 3 -2.62 -19.69 31.38
CA PHE A 3 -2.08 -18.85 30.34
C PHE A 3 -3.15 -17.82 29.95
N ASP A 4 -2.88 -16.55 30.26
CA ASP A 4 -3.73 -15.45 29.85
C ASP A 4 -3.70 -15.30 28.32
N LEU A 5 -4.71 -15.85 27.67
CA LEU A 5 -4.92 -15.74 26.21
C LEU A 5 -5.01 -14.26 25.72
N LYS A 6 -5.26 -13.32 26.64
CA LYS A 6 -5.32 -11.88 26.31
C LYS A 6 -3.96 -11.23 26.12
N GLN A 7 -2.91 -11.82 26.69
CA GLN A 7 -1.54 -11.29 26.58
C GLN A 7 -0.84 -11.79 25.32
N SER A 8 -1.15 -13.01 24.88
CA SER A 8 -0.57 -13.59 23.66
C SER A 8 -1.05 -12.91 22.37
N SER A 9 -2.28 -12.39 22.35
CA SER A 9 -2.80 -11.69 21.18
C SER A 9 -2.14 -10.32 20.96
N ARG A 10 -1.72 -9.63 22.03
CA ARG A 10 -1.01 -8.35 21.95
C ARG A 10 0.44 -8.54 21.52
N VAL A 11 1.07 -9.63 21.94
CA VAL A 11 2.45 -9.97 21.53
C VAL A 11 2.48 -10.43 20.09
N ALA A 12 1.50 -11.20 19.64
CA ALA A 12 1.41 -11.63 18.24
C ALA A 12 1.18 -10.45 17.28
N LEU A 13 0.36 -9.47 17.68
CA LEU A 13 0.14 -8.26 16.90
C LEU A 13 1.40 -7.39 16.80
N ALA A 14 2.16 -7.28 17.90
CA ALA A 14 3.42 -6.54 17.94
C ALA A 14 4.52 -7.18 17.08
N VAL A 15 4.57 -8.51 17.02
CA VAL A 15 5.56 -9.25 16.20
C VAL A 15 5.26 -9.11 14.71
N VAL A 16 3.98 -9.10 14.31
CA VAL A 16 3.59 -8.89 12.91
C VAL A 16 3.88 -7.45 12.46
N LEU A 17 3.68 -6.46 13.33
CA LEU A 17 4.05 -5.08 13.03
C LEU A 17 5.58 -4.89 12.94
N ALA A 18 6.34 -5.56 13.79
CA ALA A 18 7.81 -5.46 13.79
C ALA A 18 8.44 -6.09 12.54
N ALA A 19 7.85 -7.16 12.00
CA ALA A 19 8.33 -7.82 10.79
C ALA A 19 8.18 -6.96 9.52
N VAL A 20 7.25 -6.00 9.50
CA VAL A 20 7.06 -5.08 8.38
C VAL A 20 8.11 -3.95 8.37
N PHE A 21 8.70 -3.63 9.53
CA PHE A 21 9.73 -2.58 9.67
C PHE A 21 11.18 -3.09 9.62
N ALA A 22 11.39 -4.40 9.59
CA ALA A 22 12.73 -4.98 9.53
C ALA A 22 13.25 -5.14 8.08
N LEU A 23 13.01 -4.16 7.21
CA LEU A 23 13.77 -4.04 5.98
C LEU A 23 15.11 -3.37 6.32
N PRO A 24 16.27 -3.98 5.98
CA PRO A 24 17.53 -3.32 6.15
C PRO A 24 17.54 -2.05 5.29
N GLN A 25 17.46 -0.91 5.93
CA GLN A 25 17.79 0.35 5.29
C GLN A 25 19.31 0.34 5.11
N ASN A 26 19.79 -0.20 4.01
CA ASN A 26 21.13 0.06 3.56
C ASN A 26 21.24 1.54 3.19
N LEU A 27 21.38 2.36 4.22
CA LEU A 27 21.90 3.71 4.09
C LEU A 27 23.39 3.59 3.79
N VAL A 28 23.71 3.31 2.54
CA VAL A 28 25.02 3.66 2.02
C VAL A 28 24.98 5.17 1.87
N ALA A 29 25.39 5.86 2.91
CA ALA A 29 25.77 7.26 2.82
C ALA A 29 27.08 7.30 2.01
N GLU A 30 26.97 7.18 0.70
CA GLU A 30 28.04 7.62 -0.17
C GLU A 30 28.01 9.14 -0.14
N THR A 31 28.95 9.70 0.59
CA THR A 31 29.34 11.11 0.51
C THR A 31 29.99 11.37 -0.84
N ALA A 32 29.21 11.29 -1.90
CA ALA A 32 29.56 11.89 -3.16
C ALA A 32 29.04 13.32 -3.12
N SER A 33 29.93 14.27 -2.93
CA SER A 33 29.66 15.70 -3.12
C SER A 33 29.43 15.95 -4.64
N HIS A 34 28.34 15.43 -5.15
CA HIS A 34 27.81 15.85 -6.43
C HIS A 34 27.06 17.16 -6.21
N LEU A 35 27.61 18.24 -6.72
CA LEU A 35 26.86 19.45 -7.00
C LEU A 35 25.76 19.08 -7.99
N VAL A 36 24.59 18.73 -7.45
CA VAL A 36 23.40 18.44 -8.26
C VAL A 36 23.03 19.75 -8.96
N SER A 37 23.02 19.76 -10.28
CA SER A 37 22.64 20.94 -11.04
C SER A 37 21.16 21.27 -10.84
N ALA A 38 20.78 22.54 -10.94
CA ALA A 38 19.38 22.96 -10.82
C ALA A 38 18.48 22.23 -11.83
N SER A 39 18.97 21.87 -12.99
CA SER A 39 18.23 21.11 -14.00
C SER A 39 18.01 19.65 -13.59
N GLU A 40 18.97 19.01 -12.91
CA GLU A 40 18.82 17.66 -12.39
C GLU A 40 17.81 17.60 -11.25
N LEU A 41 17.82 18.59 -10.36
CA LEU A 41 16.81 18.74 -9.31
C LEU A 41 15.41 18.91 -9.91
N GLN A 42 15.29 19.78 -10.93
CA GLN A 42 14.01 19.99 -11.61
C GLN A 42 13.50 18.70 -12.25
N GLN A 43 14.35 17.95 -12.93
CA GLN A 43 13.99 16.67 -13.54
C GLN A 43 13.60 15.64 -12.48
N ALA A 44 14.32 15.57 -11.35
CA ALA A 44 14.00 14.68 -10.26
C ALA A 44 12.62 14.98 -9.64
N VAL A 45 12.30 16.26 -9.45
CA VAL A 45 11.00 16.69 -8.92
C VAL A 45 9.86 16.32 -9.89
N VAL A 46 10.04 16.59 -11.18
CA VAL A 46 9.05 16.25 -12.21
C VAL A 46 8.84 14.74 -12.27
N LYS A 47 9.93 13.96 -12.25
CA LYS A 47 9.85 12.48 -12.24
C LYS A 47 9.11 11.97 -11.00
N ALA A 48 9.46 12.43 -9.81
CA ALA A 48 8.80 12.03 -8.57
C ALA A 48 7.30 12.37 -8.58
N SER A 49 6.95 13.56 -9.08
CA SER A 49 5.55 13.98 -9.21
C SER A 49 4.78 13.09 -10.20
N THR A 50 5.39 12.74 -11.32
CA THR A 50 4.79 11.87 -12.33
C THR A 50 4.59 10.44 -11.77
N GLU A 51 5.59 9.88 -11.11
CA GLU A 51 5.51 8.57 -10.48
C GLU A 51 4.42 8.52 -9.41
N ARG A 52 4.34 9.54 -8.57
CA ARG A 52 3.27 9.68 -7.58
C ARG A 52 1.89 9.69 -8.22
N GLN A 53 1.72 10.45 -9.29
CA GLN A 53 0.45 10.53 -10.01
C GLN A 53 0.08 9.19 -10.66
N GLN A 54 1.05 8.49 -11.25
CA GLN A 54 0.85 7.16 -11.82
C GLN A 54 0.45 6.15 -10.76
N ASN A 55 1.19 6.08 -9.65
CA ASN A 55 0.90 5.17 -8.55
C ASN A 55 -0.48 5.43 -7.94
N ARG A 56 -0.84 6.70 -7.75
CA ARG A 56 -2.19 7.08 -7.28
C ARG A 56 -3.26 6.61 -8.26
N SER A 57 -3.09 6.87 -9.53
CA SER A 57 -4.02 6.49 -10.58
C SER A 57 -4.21 4.96 -10.64
N GLU A 58 -3.13 4.20 -10.50
CA GLU A 58 -3.15 2.75 -10.50
C GLU A 58 -3.97 2.21 -9.31
N VAL A 59 -3.71 2.69 -8.11
CA VAL A 59 -4.46 2.28 -6.91
C VAL A 59 -5.92 2.68 -7.02
N GLN A 60 -6.23 3.90 -7.47
CA GLN A 60 -7.60 4.35 -7.65
C GLN A 60 -8.35 3.56 -8.71
N ARG A 61 -7.71 3.22 -9.82
CA ARG A 61 -8.29 2.38 -10.87
C ARG A 61 -8.61 0.99 -10.34
N PHE A 62 -7.69 0.39 -9.60
CA PHE A 62 -7.90 -0.91 -8.96
C PHE A 62 -9.11 -0.90 -8.01
N LEU A 63 -9.18 0.10 -7.12
CA LEU A 63 -10.27 0.26 -6.17
C LEU A 63 -11.61 0.65 -6.84
N SER A 64 -11.58 1.14 -8.07
CA SER A 64 -12.77 1.50 -8.85
C SER A 64 -13.29 0.35 -9.70
N SER A 65 -12.58 -0.78 -9.78
CA SER A 65 -13.03 -1.96 -10.50
C SER A 65 -14.35 -2.49 -9.92
N GLU A 66 -15.14 -3.18 -10.75
CA GLU A 66 -16.41 -3.76 -10.31
C GLU A 66 -16.21 -4.76 -9.17
N GLN A 67 -15.17 -5.57 -9.25
CA GLN A 67 -14.79 -6.54 -8.22
C GLN A 67 -14.43 -5.84 -6.91
N ALA A 68 -13.67 -4.74 -6.98
CA ALA A 68 -13.31 -3.96 -5.81
C ALA A 68 -14.53 -3.33 -5.15
N GLN A 69 -15.44 -2.75 -5.93
CA GLN A 69 -16.68 -2.17 -5.42
C GLN A 69 -17.55 -3.20 -4.70
N LYS A 70 -17.71 -4.39 -5.28
CA LYS A 70 -18.43 -5.51 -4.66
C LYS A 70 -17.76 -5.98 -3.37
N ALA A 71 -16.42 -6.16 -3.40
CA ALA A 71 -15.65 -6.59 -2.25
C ALA A 71 -15.73 -5.61 -1.07
N LEU A 72 -15.57 -4.31 -1.34
CA LEU A 72 -15.65 -3.26 -0.32
C LEU A 72 -17.04 -3.19 0.31
N LYS A 73 -18.10 -3.27 -0.49
CA LYS A 73 -19.49 -3.31 0.01
C LYS A 73 -19.74 -4.55 0.87
N SER A 74 -19.25 -5.72 0.45
CA SER A 74 -19.38 -6.97 1.21
C SER A 74 -18.64 -6.91 2.56
N ALA A 75 -17.55 -6.17 2.63
CA ALA A 75 -16.78 -5.93 3.84
C ALA A 75 -17.31 -4.75 4.70
N HIS A 76 -18.44 -4.17 4.33
CA HIS A 76 -19.02 -2.98 4.96
C HIS A 76 -18.07 -1.76 4.98
N MET A 77 -17.21 -1.67 3.97
CA MET A 77 -16.29 -0.54 3.79
C MET A 77 -16.87 0.45 2.78
N ASN A 78 -16.73 1.75 3.07
CA ASN A 78 -17.15 2.79 2.15
C ASN A 78 -16.10 3.00 1.06
N PRO A 79 -16.41 2.72 -0.24
CA PRO A 79 -15.45 2.88 -1.32
C PRO A 79 -14.92 4.30 -1.49
N GLU A 80 -15.74 5.31 -1.26
CA GLU A 80 -15.34 6.71 -1.39
C GLU A 80 -14.37 7.11 -0.26
N GLN A 81 -14.58 6.61 0.94
CA GLN A 81 -13.67 6.82 2.06
C GLN A 81 -12.29 6.21 1.77
N VAL A 82 -12.25 5.00 1.21
CA VAL A 82 -10.99 4.34 0.82
C VAL A 82 -10.28 5.14 -0.27
N LYS A 83 -10.99 5.59 -1.30
CA LYS A 83 -10.42 6.42 -2.37
C LYS A 83 -9.87 7.75 -1.85
N THR A 84 -10.59 8.40 -0.95
CA THR A 84 -10.14 9.64 -0.32
C THR A 84 -8.88 9.41 0.50
N ALA A 85 -8.82 8.31 1.25
CA ALA A 85 -7.65 7.93 2.04
C ALA A 85 -6.40 7.70 1.19
N VAL A 86 -6.53 7.18 -0.05
CA VAL A 86 -5.41 7.03 -0.99
C VAL A 86 -4.69 8.35 -1.26
N SER A 87 -5.41 9.47 -1.30
CA SER A 87 -4.81 10.78 -1.58
C SER A 87 -3.93 11.31 -0.44
N THR A 88 -4.05 10.76 0.75
CA THR A 88 -3.29 11.14 1.94
C THR A 88 -2.03 10.29 2.17
N LEU A 89 -1.84 9.23 1.38
CA LEU A 89 -0.69 8.35 1.48
C LEU A 89 0.60 9.04 1.00
N ASN A 90 1.73 8.67 1.57
CA ASN A 90 3.04 9.10 1.09
C ASN A 90 3.48 8.32 -0.16
N ASP A 91 4.58 8.75 -0.79
CA ASP A 91 5.04 8.18 -2.06
C ASP A 91 5.44 6.70 -1.93
N ALA A 92 6.08 6.32 -0.82
CA ALA A 92 6.48 4.94 -0.57
C ALA A 92 5.28 4.02 -0.36
N GLU A 93 4.29 4.47 0.39
CA GLU A 93 3.03 3.75 0.62
C GLU A 93 2.26 3.58 -0.68
N LEU A 94 2.15 4.65 -1.48
CA LEU A 94 1.50 4.59 -2.80
C LEU A 94 2.21 3.63 -3.76
N ALA A 95 3.55 3.65 -3.81
CA ALA A 95 4.33 2.75 -4.66
C ALA A 95 4.11 1.27 -4.29
N GLN A 96 4.12 0.96 -3.00
CA GLN A 96 3.86 -0.40 -2.53
C GLN A 96 2.43 -0.86 -2.88
N LEU A 97 1.45 -0.02 -2.67
CA LEU A 97 0.05 -0.35 -2.96
C LEU A 97 -0.20 -0.47 -4.47
N ALA A 98 0.39 0.41 -5.27
CA ALA A 98 0.33 0.33 -6.73
C ALA A 98 0.94 -0.99 -7.24
N THR A 99 2.08 -1.40 -6.72
CA THR A 99 2.71 -2.67 -7.06
C THR A 99 1.83 -3.87 -6.71
N ARG A 100 1.22 -3.86 -5.54
CA ARG A 100 0.29 -4.93 -5.10
C ARG A 100 -0.98 -4.95 -5.95
N ALA A 101 -1.55 -3.79 -6.25
CA ALA A 101 -2.72 -3.66 -7.11
C ALA A 101 -2.44 -4.18 -8.52
N HIS A 102 -1.32 -3.78 -9.10
CA HIS A 102 -0.90 -4.24 -10.42
C HIS A 102 -0.68 -5.75 -10.46
N LYS A 103 0.02 -6.30 -9.45
CA LYS A 103 0.23 -7.75 -9.36
C LYS A 103 -1.09 -8.51 -9.23
N ALA A 104 -2.01 -8.06 -8.40
CA ALA A 104 -3.30 -8.71 -8.24
C ALA A 104 -4.12 -8.69 -9.53
N GLN A 105 -4.11 -7.59 -10.29
CA GLN A 105 -4.76 -7.51 -11.59
C GLN A 105 -4.12 -8.43 -12.62
N ALA A 106 -2.79 -8.50 -12.67
CA ALA A 106 -2.07 -9.36 -13.59
C ALA A 106 -2.32 -10.84 -13.28
N ASP A 107 -2.27 -11.24 -12.04
CA ASP A 107 -2.52 -12.62 -11.60
C ASP A 107 -3.99 -13.02 -11.85
N PHE A 108 -4.92 -12.12 -11.66
CA PHE A 108 -6.33 -12.34 -11.97
C PHE A 108 -6.56 -12.50 -13.48
N ALA A 109 -5.99 -11.61 -14.29
CA ALA A 109 -6.09 -11.67 -15.76
C ALA A 109 -5.42 -12.94 -16.33
N ALA A 110 -4.36 -13.43 -15.70
CA ALA A 110 -3.70 -14.67 -16.06
C ALA A 110 -4.44 -15.94 -15.59
N GLY A 111 -5.51 -15.80 -14.80
CA GLY A 111 -6.30 -16.90 -14.27
C GLY A 111 -5.62 -17.64 -13.11
N THR A 112 -4.56 -17.10 -12.54
CA THR A 112 -3.86 -17.68 -11.39
C THR A 112 -4.48 -17.32 -10.05
N LEU A 113 -5.35 -16.28 -10.03
CA LEU A 113 -6.13 -15.86 -8.89
C LEU A 113 -7.61 -16.15 -9.12
N SER A 114 -8.27 -16.75 -8.12
CA SER A 114 -9.72 -16.87 -8.10
C SER A 114 -10.40 -15.55 -7.73
N ASP A 115 -11.70 -15.43 -8.04
CA ASP A 115 -12.50 -14.26 -7.61
C ASP A 115 -12.44 -14.07 -6.10
N ARG A 116 -12.45 -15.16 -5.33
CA ARG A 116 -12.38 -15.13 -3.87
C ARG A 116 -11.06 -14.57 -3.37
N ASP A 117 -9.94 -15.00 -3.97
CA ASP A 117 -8.62 -14.53 -3.59
C ASP A 117 -8.46 -13.05 -3.94
N LEU A 118 -8.98 -12.62 -5.08
CA LEU A 118 -8.99 -11.21 -5.47
C LEU A 118 -9.79 -10.36 -4.48
N ILE A 119 -10.95 -10.81 -4.04
CA ILE A 119 -11.76 -10.13 -3.02
C ILE A 119 -10.97 -9.97 -1.71
N ILE A 120 -10.30 -11.02 -1.26
CA ILE A 120 -9.48 -10.98 -0.03
C ILE A 120 -8.34 -9.95 -0.17
N ILE A 121 -7.67 -9.92 -1.32
CA ILE A 121 -6.59 -8.97 -1.59
C ILE A 121 -7.12 -7.53 -1.60
N ILE A 122 -8.25 -7.27 -2.24
CA ILE A 122 -8.88 -5.95 -2.29
C ILE A 122 -9.21 -5.45 -0.88
N VAL A 123 -9.86 -6.29 -0.08
CA VAL A 123 -10.24 -5.95 1.30
C VAL A 123 -8.99 -5.72 2.15
N ALA A 124 -7.94 -6.53 1.98
CA ALA A 124 -6.68 -6.36 2.69
C ALA A 124 -5.98 -5.04 2.33
N ILE A 125 -5.95 -4.67 1.05
CA ILE A 125 -5.39 -3.39 0.60
C ILE A 125 -6.20 -2.22 1.16
N ALA A 126 -7.51 -2.26 1.08
CA ALA A 126 -8.39 -1.22 1.60
C ALA A 126 -8.26 -1.07 3.13
N ALA A 127 -8.21 -2.17 3.87
CA ALA A 127 -8.00 -2.17 5.30
C ALA A 127 -6.64 -1.57 5.67
N LEU A 128 -5.59 -1.91 4.92
CA LEU A 128 -4.26 -1.34 5.13
C LEU A 128 -4.24 0.17 4.92
N ILE A 129 -4.88 0.66 3.86
CA ILE A 129 -5.01 2.10 3.58
C ILE A 129 -5.70 2.82 4.75
N LEU A 130 -6.82 2.28 5.22
CA LEU A 130 -7.57 2.89 6.33
C LEU A 130 -6.79 2.85 7.65
N ILE A 131 -6.03 1.78 7.92
CA ILE A 131 -5.17 1.68 9.10
C ILE A 131 -4.06 2.72 9.06
N ILE A 132 -3.38 2.88 7.93
CA ILE A 132 -2.32 3.88 7.76
C ILE A 132 -2.85 5.28 8.05
N VAL A 133 -4.02 5.60 7.52
CA VAL A 133 -4.65 6.93 7.71
C VAL A 133 -5.15 7.12 9.15
N ALA A 134 -5.66 6.07 9.79
CA ALA A 134 -6.16 6.15 11.16
C ALA A 134 -5.05 6.29 12.21
N VAL A 135 -3.85 5.81 11.93
CA VAL A 135 -2.70 5.86 12.86
C VAL A 135 -1.91 7.17 12.73
N ARG A 136 -2.13 7.93 11.67
CA ARG A 136 -1.52 9.25 11.46
C ARG A 136 -2.18 10.34 12.27
#